data_c8cdc3ee82865e1d646fd70f9c08ebc4
#
_entry.id   c8cdc3ee82865e1d646fd70f9c08ebc4
#
_cell.length_a   1.000
_cell.length_b   1.000
_cell.length_c   1.000
_cell.angle_alpha   90.00
_cell.angle_beta   90.00
_cell.angle_gamma   90.00
#
_symmetry.space_group_name_H-M   'P 1'
#
loop_
_entity.id
_entity.type
_entity.pdbx_description
1 polymer ?
#
loop_
_entity_poly.entity_id
_entity_poly.type
_entity_poly.pdbx_seq_one_letter_code
_entity_poly.pdbx_strand_id
1 'polypeptide(L)'
;MNDKKIFKISLITTVIGLVGIMILSVYVNPETLTIDKIDKSKIDNRVELTATISSITQTKSNTKIIKLNDETGTINLVIFSDVEINQDLKINQEITVIARVTQYKGNLELFLEEPGNIVVS
;
A
#
# COMPACT_ATOMS: atom_id res chain seq x y z
N MET A 1 43.61 27.22 -9.22
CA MET A 1 42.88 25.96 -9.26
C MET A 1 42.52 25.61 -10.67
N ASN A 2 42.68 24.35 -11.05
CA ASN A 2 42.49 23.93 -12.42
C ASN A 2 41.02 23.70 -12.71
N ASP A 3 40.50 24.27 -13.80
CA ASP A 3 39.08 24.14 -14.19
C ASP A 3 38.65 22.68 -14.40
N LYS A 4 39.57 21.84 -14.87
CA LYS A 4 39.30 20.40 -15.04
C LYS A 4 39.02 19.71 -13.71
N LYS A 5 39.67 20.13 -12.63
CA LYS A 5 39.48 19.57 -11.30
C LYS A 5 38.10 19.96 -10.74
N ILE A 6 37.69 21.20 -10.94
CA ILE A 6 36.38 21.70 -10.55
C ILE A 6 35.27 20.94 -11.31
N PHE A 7 35.44 20.76 -12.62
CA PHE A 7 34.47 20.03 -13.45
C PHE A 7 34.32 18.58 -13.01
N LYS A 8 35.41 17.87 -12.70
CA LYS A 8 35.37 16.47 -12.23
C LYS A 8 34.61 16.35 -10.91
N ILE A 9 34.84 17.26 -9.98
CA ILE A 9 34.16 17.24 -8.65
C ILE A 9 32.65 17.43 -8.85
N SER A 10 32.23 18.39 -9.67
CA SER A 10 30.81 18.63 -9.95
C SER A 10 30.13 17.44 -10.60
N LEU A 11 30.79 16.79 -11.56
CA LEU A 11 30.25 15.63 -12.24
C LEU A 11 30.04 14.45 -11.29
N ILE A 12 31.02 14.16 -10.43
CA ILE A 12 30.94 13.07 -9.44
C ILE A 12 29.79 13.33 -8.48
N THR A 13 29.61 14.53 -7.96
CA THR A 13 28.54 14.90 -7.05
C THR A 13 27.17 14.66 -7.70
N THR A 14 27.00 15.05 -8.96
CA THR A 14 25.75 14.85 -9.69
C THR A 14 25.43 13.36 -9.87
N VAL A 15 26.42 12.54 -10.24
CA VAL A 15 26.22 11.10 -10.41
C VAL A 15 25.83 10.42 -9.10
N ILE A 16 26.49 10.76 -8.00
CA ILE A 16 26.18 10.22 -6.68
C ILE A 16 24.75 10.57 -6.28
N GLY A 17 24.31 11.82 -6.51
CA GLY A 17 22.95 12.24 -6.24
C GLY A 17 21.91 11.45 -7.02
N LEU A 18 22.11 11.22 -8.31
CA LEU A 18 21.20 10.44 -9.14
C LEU A 18 21.12 8.98 -8.70
N VAL A 19 22.26 8.36 -8.41
CA VAL A 19 22.29 6.99 -7.89
C VAL A 19 21.59 6.89 -6.55
N GLY A 20 21.78 7.86 -5.66
CA GLY A 20 21.09 7.92 -4.35
C GLY A 20 19.57 7.97 -4.51
N ILE A 21 19.06 8.79 -5.43
CA ILE A 21 17.62 8.88 -5.69
C ILE A 21 17.08 7.55 -6.22
N MET A 22 17.79 6.89 -7.13
CA MET A 22 17.38 5.59 -7.66
C MET A 22 17.34 4.51 -6.59
N ILE A 23 18.31 4.47 -5.69
CA ILE A 23 18.35 3.51 -4.58
C ILE A 23 17.17 3.75 -3.64
N LEU A 24 16.87 5.01 -3.28
CA LEU A 24 15.72 5.34 -2.45
C LEU A 24 14.41 4.89 -3.09
N SER A 25 14.26 5.07 -4.42
CA SER A 25 13.07 4.62 -5.14
C SER A 25 12.89 3.11 -5.10
N VAL A 26 13.99 2.35 -5.16
CA VAL A 26 13.95 0.89 -5.08
C VAL A 26 13.57 0.40 -3.69
N TYR A 27 14.02 1.09 -2.64
CA TYR A 27 13.78 0.68 -1.25
C TYR A 27 12.52 1.27 -0.62
N VAL A 28 11.81 2.18 -1.30
CA VAL A 28 10.52 2.68 -0.81
C VAL A 28 9.44 1.65 -1.12
N ASN A 29 9.40 0.59 -0.34
CA ASN A 29 8.38 -0.45 -0.41
C ASN A 29 7.30 -0.18 0.61
N PRO A 30 6.05 -0.66 0.38
CA PRO A 30 5.02 -0.60 1.41
C PRO A 30 5.47 -1.32 2.67
N GLU A 31 5.23 -0.72 3.81
CA GLU A 31 5.55 -1.32 5.10
C GLU A 31 4.59 -2.48 5.36
N THR A 32 5.13 -3.66 5.75
CA THR A 32 4.32 -4.82 6.12
C THR A 32 3.89 -4.68 7.56
N LEU A 33 2.59 -4.62 7.80
CA LEU A 33 2.01 -4.38 9.12
C LEU A 33 0.90 -5.38 9.43
N THR A 34 0.70 -5.64 10.73
CA THR A 34 -0.52 -6.24 11.26
C THR A 34 -1.56 -5.15 11.48
N ILE A 35 -2.84 -5.52 11.60
CA ILE A 35 -3.93 -4.55 11.70
C ILE A 35 -3.76 -3.63 12.91
N ASP A 36 -3.29 -4.15 14.05
CA ASP A 36 -3.07 -3.36 15.27
C ASP A 36 -1.98 -2.30 15.13
N LYS A 37 -1.11 -2.42 14.14
CA LYS A 37 -0.05 -1.45 13.88
C LYS A 37 -0.47 -0.36 12.90
N ILE A 38 -1.65 -0.48 12.30
CA ILE A 38 -2.19 0.56 11.42
C ILE A 38 -2.89 1.59 12.29
N ASP A 39 -2.30 2.78 12.39
CA ASP A 39 -2.82 3.88 13.20
C ASP A 39 -2.88 5.18 12.38
N LYS A 40 -3.24 6.28 13.02
CA LYS A 40 -3.38 7.58 12.35
C LYS A 40 -2.09 8.07 11.72
N SER A 41 -0.93 7.63 12.21
CA SER A 41 0.37 8.01 11.61
C SER A 41 0.57 7.41 10.23
N LYS A 42 -0.21 6.39 9.86
CA LYS A 42 -0.11 5.71 8.57
C LYS A 42 -1.06 6.25 7.51
N ILE A 43 -1.93 7.21 7.86
CA ILE A 43 -2.88 7.80 6.91
C ILE A 43 -2.12 8.35 5.69
N ASP A 44 -2.64 8.07 4.49
CA ASP A 44 -2.06 8.40 3.18
C ASP A 44 -0.83 7.59 2.79
N ASN A 45 -0.37 6.67 3.63
CA ASN A 45 0.70 5.74 3.29
C ASN A 45 0.12 4.44 2.76
N ARG A 46 0.87 3.77 1.87
CA ARG A 46 0.53 2.42 1.43
C ARG A 46 1.17 1.42 2.39
N VAL A 47 0.39 0.42 2.78
CA VAL A 47 0.85 -0.64 3.67
C VAL A 47 0.54 -2.00 3.06
N GLU A 48 1.31 -3.01 3.43
CA GLU A 48 1.06 -4.39 3.05
C GLU A 48 0.49 -5.14 4.25
N LEU A 49 -0.61 -5.85 4.04
CA LEU A 49 -1.33 -6.55 5.09
C LEU A 49 -1.74 -7.93 4.60
N THR A 50 -1.51 -8.95 5.42
CA THR A 50 -2.04 -10.30 5.21
C THR A 50 -3.12 -10.56 6.25
N ALA A 51 -4.33 -10.88 5.79
CA ALA A 51 -5.47 -11.07 6.67
C ALA A 51 -6.51 -11.98 6.02
N THR A 52 -7.47 -12.42 6.82
CA THR A 52 -8.56 -13.29 6.39
C THR A 52 -9.82 -12.48 6.14
N ILE A 53 -10.52 -12.79 5.07
CA ILE A 53 -11.80 -12.15 4.73
C ILE A 53 -12.88 -12.69 5.65
N SER A 54 -13.49 -11.81 6.45
CA SER A 54 -14.60 -12.20 7.34
C SER A 54 -15.96 -11.84 6.77
N SER A 55 -16.06 -10.82 5.93
CA SER A 55 -17.31 -10.48 5.22
C SER A 55 -17.02 -9.72 3.95
N ILE A 56 -17.94 -9.81 2.99
CA ILE A 56 -17.88 -9.09 1.71
C ILE A 56 -19.24 -8.45 1.49
N THR A 57 -19.27 -7.13 1.37
CA THR A 57 -20.48 -6.36 1.12
C THR A 57 -20.30 -5.57 -0.18
N GLN A 58 -21.31 -5.56 -1.03
CA GLN A 58 -21.31 -4.76 -2.24
C GLN A 58 -22.38 -3.68 -2.13
N THR A 59 -21.99 -2.42 -2.35
CA THR A 59 -22.92 -1.30 -2.29
C THR A 59 -23.66 -1.14 -3.62
N LYS A 60 -24.66 -0.24 -3.65
CA LYS A 60 -25.41 0.07 -4.85
C LYS A 60 -24.56 0.66 -5.97
N SER A 61 -23.44 1.29 -5.62
CA SER A 61 -22.49 1.86 -6.58
C SER A 61 -21.43 0.88 -7.06
N ASN A 62 -21.60 -0.43 -6.76
CA ASN A 62 -20.66 -1.50 -7.07
C ASN A 62 -19.31 -1.38 -6.34
N THR A 63 -19.27 -0.65 -5.25
CA THR A 63 -18.13 -0.61 -4.35
C THR A 63 -18.16 -1.82 -3.44
N LYS A 64 -17.04 -2.55 -3.36
CA LYS A 64 -16.93 -3.69 -2.46
C LYS A 64 -16.29 -3.25 -1.15
N ILE A 65 -16.88 -3.66 -0.05
CA ILE A 65 -16.32 -3.46 1.29
C ILE A 65 -16.01 -4.82 1.86
N ILE A 66 -14.72 -5.10 2.04
CA ILE A 66 -14.24 -6.39 2.51
C ILE A 66 -13.72 -6.20 3.93
N LYS A 67 -14.34 -6.88 4.87
CA LYS A 67 -13.89 -6.85 6.25
C LYS A 67 -12.75 -7.85 6.41
N LEU A 68 -11.58 -7.34 6.78
CA LEU A 68 -10.38 -8.13 6.98
C LEU A 68 -10.12 -8.31 8.47
N ASN A 69 -9.71 -9.51 8.82
CA ASN A 69 -9.43 -9.88 10.20
C ASN A 69 -8.10 -10.63 10.26
N ASP A 70 -7.23 -10.20 11.15
CA ASP A 70 -6.06 -10.98 11.56
C ASP A 70 -6.15 -11.21 13.08
N GLU A 71 -5.13 -11.82 13.67
CA GLU A 71 -5.15 -12.12 15.10
C GLU A 71 -5.12 -10.85 15.96
N THR A 72 -4.77 -9.69 15.38
CA THR A 72 -4.58 -8.44 16.11
C THR A 72 -5.77 -7.48 16.04
N GLY A 73 -6.66 -7.67 15.07
CA GLY A 73 -7.80 -6.75 14.90
C GLY A 73 -8.55 -6.93 13.61
N THR A 74 -9.35 -5.93 13.26
CA THR A 74 -10.21 -5.91 12.10
C THR A 74 -10.12 -4.56 11.40
N ILE A 75 -10.13 -4.55 10.06
CA ILE A 75 -10.13 -3.33 9.27
C ILE A 75 -10.92 -3.57 7.98
N ASN A 76 -11.55 -2.54 7.44
CA ASN A 76 -12.25 -2.63 6.17
C ASN A 76 -11.34 -2.29 5.01
N LEU A 77 -11.40 -3.11 3.96
CA LEU A 77 -10.76 -2.83 2.68
C LEU A 77 -11.85 -2.40 1.70
N VAL A 78 -11.71 -1.21 1.14
CA VAL A 78 -12.66 -0.65 0.18
C VAL A 78 -12.09 -0.78 -1.22
N ILE A 79 -12.85 -1.41 -2.11
CA ILE A 79 -12.50 -1.55 -3.52
C ILE A 79 -13.57 -0.84 -4.34
N PHE A 80 -13.22 0.32 -4.90
CA PHE A 80 -14.14 1.11 -5.71
C PHE A 80 -14.43 0.42 -7.04
N SER A 81 -15.54 0.77 -7.66
CA SER A 81 -16.01 0.13 -8.89
C SER A 81 -15.08 0.29 -10.10
N ASP A 82 -14.22 1.30 -10.09
CA ASP A 82 -13.23 1.52 -11.15
C ASP A 82 -12.00 0.60 -11.03
N VAL A 83 -11.84 -0.10 -9.90
CA VAL A 83 -10.76 -1.07 -9.70
C VAL A 83 -11.33 -2.47 -9.97
N GLU A 84 -10.98 -3.03 -11.12
CA GLU A 84 -11.44 -4.36 -11.51
C GLU A 84 -10.45 -5.41 -11.03
N ILE A 85 -10.92 -6.31 -10.15
CA ILE A 85 -10.12 -7.44 -9.69
C ILE A 85 -10.54 -8.70 -10.43
N ASN A 86 -9.53 -9.47 -10.89
CA ASN A 86 -9.76 -10.69 -11.64
C ASN A 86 -9.92 -11.92 -10.74
N GLN A 87 -9.74 -11.76 -9.44
CA GLN A 87 -9.80 -12.85 -8.47
C GLN A 87 -11.18 -12.92 -7.85
N ASP A 88 -11.66 -14.15 -7.66
CA ASP A 88 -12.92 -14.40 -6.98
C ASP A 88 -12.65 -14.49 -5.48
N LEU A 89 -12.98 -13.42 -4.75
CA LEU A 89 -12.74 -13.33 -3.32
C LEU A 89 -13.87 -13.99 -2.55
N LYS A 90 -13.51 -14.77 -1.54
CA LYS A 90 -14.48 -15.56 -0.74
C LYS A 90 -14.22 -15.35 0.74
N ILE A 91 -15.30 -15.49 1.54
CA ILE A 91 -15.21 -15.48 3.00
C ILE A 91 -14.30 -16.62 3.47
N ASN A 92 -13.54 -16.36 4.52
CA ASN A 92 -12.53 -17.26 5.11
C ASN A 92 -11.26 -17.45 4.29
N GLN A 93 -11.11 -16.71 3.20
CA GLN A 93 -9.92 -16.75 2.37
C GLN A 93 -8.86 -15.80 2.93
N GLU A 94 -7.61 -16.26 2.96
CA GLU A 94 -6.48 -15.40 3.34
C GLU A 94 -5.97 -14.66 2.11
N ILE A 95 -5.79 -13.35 2.25
CA ILE A 95 -5.28 -12.51 1.17
C ILE A 95 -4.15 -11.62 1.69
N THR A 96 -3.27 -11.22 0.77
CA THR A 96 -2.26 -10.19 1.01
C THR A 96 -2.59 -9.01 0.12
N VAL A 97 -2.72 -7.83 0.72
CA VAL A 97 -3.07 -6.60 0.01
C VAL A 97 -2.04 -5.53 0.26
N ILE A 98 -1.80 -4.70 -0.78
CA ILE A 98 -1.10 -3.43 -0.64
C ILE A 98 -2.15 -2.36 -0.89
N ALA A 99 -2.41 -1.55 0.13
CA ALA A 99 -3.49 -0.58 0.08
C ALA A 99 -3.08 0.71 0.81
N ARG A 100 -3.78 1.79 0.46
CA ARG A 100 -3.55 3.09 1.11
C ARG A 100 -4.43 3.21 2.33
N VAL A 101 -3.82 3.63 3.45
CA VAL A 101 -4.56 3.88 4.69
C VAL A 101 -5.29 5.20 4.57
N THR A 102 -6.58 5.21 4.91
CA THR A 102 -7.41 6.39 4.90
C THR A 102 -8.29 6.42 6.15
N GLN A 103 -8.97 7.54 6.38
CA GLN A 103 -9.89 7.69 7.51
C GLN A 103 -11.25 8.12 6.98
N TYR A 104 -12.30 7.45 7.47
CA TYR A 104 -13.69 7.76 7.14
C TYR A 104 -14.52 7.71 8.40
N LYS A 105 -15.14 8.85 8.74
CA LYS A 105 -15.98 9.00 9.95
C LYS A 105 -15.28 8.54 11.23
N GLY A 106 -14.00 8.89 11.35
CA GLY A 106 -13.17 8.55 12.51
C GLY A 106 -12.58 7.16 12.52
N ASN A 107 -12.92 6.32 11.57
CA ASN A 107 -12.40 4.95 11.46
C ASN A 107 -11.36 4.85 10.37
N LEU A 108 -10.30 4.07 10.63
CA LEU A 108 -9.28 3.79 9.63
C LEU A 108 -9.77 2.71 8.68
N GLU A 109 -9.51 2.92 7.40
CA GLU A 109 -9.87 1.98 6.34
C GLU A 109 -8.72 1.85 5.36
N LEU A 110 -8.75 0.80 4.54
CA LEU A 110 -7.78 0.60 3.47
C LEU A 110 -8.49 0.78 2.12
N PHE A 111 -7.84 1.50 1.20
CA PHE A 111 -8.31 1.66 -0.18
C PHE A 111 -7.40 0.91 -1.11
N LEU A 112 -7.95 -0.04 -1.86
CA LEU A 112 -7.21 -0.74 -2.92
C LEU A 112 -7.17 0.17 -4.14
N GLU A 113 -5.96 0.57 -4.54
CA GLU A 113 -5.76 1.49 -5.66
C GLU A 113 -5.55 0.76 -6.98
N GLU A 114 -4.93 -0.42 -6.96
CA GLU A 114 -4.60 -1.18 -8.16
C GLU A 114 -5.03 -2.65 -8.01
N PRO A 115 -5.59 -3.26 -9.06
CA PRO A 115 -6.10 -4.63 -8.96
C PRO A 115 -5.00 -5.67 -8.72
N GLY A 116 -3.78 -5.42 -9.16
CA GLY A 116 -2.65 -6.33 -8.93
C GLY A 116 -2.13 -6.33 -7.50
N ASN A 117 -2.60 -5.41 -6.65
CA ASN A 117 -2.17 -5.28 -5.26
C ASN A 117 -2.97 -6.16 -4.30
N ILE A 118 -3.72 -7.12 -4.80
CA ILE A 118 -4.40 -8.11 -3.98
C ILE A 118 -4.02 -9.51 -4.48
N VAL A 119 -3.57 -10.36 -3.57
CA VAL A 119 -3.12 -11.72 -3.89
C VAL A 119 -3.77 -12.68 -2.90
N VAL A 120 -4.37 -13.74 -3.43
CA VAL A 120 -4.95 -14.82 -2.61
C VAL A 120 -3.83 -15.79 -2.24
N SER A 121 -3.73 -16.09 -0.96
CA SER A 121 -2.72 -17.03 -0.44
C SER A 121 -3.09 -18.48 -0.74
#